data_84989d927742fa4129aeb4051565ee02
#
_entry.id   84989d927742fa4129aeb4051565ee02
#
_cell.length_a   1.000
_cell.length_b   1.000
_cell.length_c   1.000
_cell.angle_alpha   90.00
_cell.angle_beta   90.00
_cell.angle_gamma   90.00
#
_symmetry.space_group_name_H-M   'P 1'
#
loop_
_entity.id
_entity.type
_entity.pdbx_description
1 polymer ?
#
loop_
_entity_poly.entity_id
_entity_poly.type
_entity_poly.pdbx_seq_one_letter_code
_entity_poly.pdbx_strand_id
1 'polypeptide(L)'
;MKISRRNFCLLMAGVCCTGVLAACGSSSSSTASSSAASASAAASGEVRDELIFVNYRDIRDLNPHLYAGEMYAQSILYDTLVSITADGYEGCLAESWDISEDGCTYTFHIRPNVLFSDGEKCDANAILANFNAILENRERHTWLEMMNLLVGVSAPDENTFVIEMSEPYYPMLTELGCIRPFAMISPNCMINGSTKDGVNGHIGTGPYVLTDFVTDEYAVFERNENYWGEAPAIRKITVKVIPDNQTRIM
;
A
#
# COMPACT_ATOMS: atom_id res chain seq x y z
N MET A 1 -26.85 5.67 15.05
CA MET A 1 -26.22 5.20 16.29
C MET A 1 -24.89 4.61 15.89
N LYS A 2 -23.79 5.39 16.03
CA LYS A 2 -22.45 4.99 15.59
C LYS A 2 -21.81 4.14 16.69
N ILE A 3 -21.59 2.87 16.44
CA ILE A 3 -20.84 1.97 17.33
C ILE A 3 -19.36 2.08 16.95
N SER A 4 -18.59 2.71 17.84
CA SER A 4 -17.15 2.86 17.70
C SER A 4 -16.44 1.52 17.90
N ARG A 5 -15.51 1.17 17.03
CA ARG A 5 -14.70 -0.07 17.05
C ARG A 5 -13.87 -0.29 18.34
N ARG A 6 -13.79 0.69 19.22
CA ARG A 6 -13.07 0.62 20.49
C ARG A 6 -13.71 -0.24 21.57
N ASN A 7 -14.99 -0.62 21.43
CA ASN A 7 -15.74 -1.34 22.45
C ASN A 7 -15.93 -2.85 22.18
N PHE A 8 -15.34 -3.42 21.15
CA PHE A 8 -15.50 -4.84 20.83
C PHE A 8 -14.45 -5.75 21.47
N CYS A 9 -13.34 -5.23 21.97
CA CYS A 9 -12.27 -6.03 22.58
C CYS A 9 -12.39 -6.29 24.09
N LEU A 10 -13.50 -5.91 24.75
CA LEU A 10 -13.61 -5.97 26.21
C LEU A 10 -14.66 -6.98 26.74
N LEU A 11 -15.16 -7.90 25.91
CA LEU A 11 -16.26 -8.82 26.30
C LEU A 11 -15.95 -10.33 26.16
N MET A 12 -14.66 -10.73 26.18
CA MET A 12 -14.24 -12.14 26.22
C MET A 12 -13.19 -12.41 27.30
N ALA A 13 -13.49 -12.01 28.53
CA ALA A 13 -12.75 -12.49 29.69
C ALA A 13 -13.74 -12.79 30.81
N GLY A 14 -14.02 -14.06 31.03
CA GLY A 14 -14.69 -14.47 32.24
C GLY A 14 -15.61 -15.68 32.11
N VAL A 15 -15.09 -16.88 32.03
CA VAL A 15 -15.67 -18.05 32.70
C VAL A 15 -14.53 -18.97 33.09
N CYS A 16 -14.06 -18.85 34.34
CA CYS A 16 -13.40 -19.90 35.09
C CYS A 16 -14.47 -20.74 35.74
N CYS A 17 -14.47 -22.03 35.52
CA CYS A 17 -15.13 -22.98 36.43
C CYS A 17 -14.16 -24.06 36.85
N THR A 18 -13.86 -23.98 38.10
CA THR A 18 -13.24 -25.00 38.98
C THR A 18 -14.10 -26.26 39.07
N GLY A 19 -13.42 -27.43 39.09
CA GLY A 19 -14.04 -28.70 39.40
C GLY A 19 -13.01 -29.75 39.69
N VAL A 20 -12.60 -29.84 40.96
CA VAL A 20 -11.84 -30.97 41.55
C VAL A 20 -12.86 -32.06 41.90
N LEU A 21 -12.54 -33.33 41.63
CA LEU A 21 -12.69 -34.43 42.62
C LEU A 21 -12.15 -35.77 42.11
N ALA A 22 -11.43 -36.38 42.99
CA ALA A 22 -10.80 -37.66 42.91
C ALA A 22 -11.78 -38.84 43.06
N ALA A 23 -11.43 -40.00 42.52
CA ALA A 23 -11.59 -41.27 43.23
C ALA A 23 -10.90 -42.42 42.49
N CYS A 24 -10.27 -43.25 43.30
CA CYS A 24 -9.55 -44.51 43.05
C CYS A 24 -10.41 -45.64 42.49
N GLY A 25 -9.75 -46.61 41.83
CA GLY A 25 -10.30 -47.97 41.67
C GLY A 25 -9.66 -48.79 40.57
N SER A 26 -8.80 -49.63 40.97
CA SER A 26 -8.12 -50.86 40.47
C SER A 26 -8.58 -51.58 39.19
N SER A 27 -7.55 -52.09 38.53
CA SER A 27 -7.32 -53.40 37.93
C SER A 27 -7.66 -53.67 36.47
N SER A 28 -6.55 -53.92 35.75
CA SER A 28 -6.24 -54.94 34.73
C SER A 28 -7.10 -55.07 33.48
N SER A 29 -6.50 -54.79 32.35
CA SER A 29 -6.06 -55.74 31.31
C SER A 29 -5.67 -55.01 30.00
N SER A 30 -4.57 -55.49 29.48
CA SER A 30 -3.91 -55.19 28.22
C SER A 30 -4.83 -55.09 27.00
N THR A 31 -4.72 -54.00 26.27
CA THR A 31 -4.74 -54.00 24.79
C THR A 31 -4.01 -52.73 24.28
N ALA A 32 -2.97 -52.96 23.51
CA ALA A 32 -2.20 -51.94 22.86
C ALA A 32 -3.06 -51.27 21.78
N SER A 33 -3.38 -50.02 21.97
CA SER A 33 -3.85 -49.12 20.92
C SER A 33 -2.93 -47.93 20.86
N SER A 34 -2.18 -47.87 19.79
CA SER A 34 -1.33 -46.74 19.43
C SER A 34 -2.20 -45.48 19.23
N SER A 35 -2.37 -44.73 20.30
CA SER A 35 -2.85 -43.35 20.17
C SER A 35 -1.67 -42.48 19.80
N ALA A 36 -1.64 -42.07 18.52
CA ALA A 36 -0.81 -40.98 18.07
C ALA A 36 -1.19 -39.75 18.89
N ALA A 37 -0.37 -39.40 19.86
CA ALA A 37 -0.41 -38.13 20.54
C ALA A 37 -0.07 -37.08 19.47
N SER A 38 -1.09 -36.39 18.97
CA SER A 38 -0.88 -35.11 18.31
C SER A 38 -0.28 -34.17 19.34
N ALA A 39 1.02 -34.13 19.40
CA ALA A 39 1.74 -33.05 20.04
C ALA A 39 1.45 -31.79 19.22
N SER A 40 0.46 -31.02 19.69
CA SER A 40 0.36 -29.60 19.31
C SER A 40 1.61 -28.93 19.86
N ALA A 41 2.70 -28.99 19.10
CA ALA A 41 3.82 -28.11 19.31
C ALA A 41 3.26 -26.69 19.10
N ALA A 42 3.00 -25.99 20.19
CA ALA A 42 2.96 -24.53 20.16
C ALA A 42 4.34 -24.12 19.64
N ALA A 43 4.42 -23.90 18.35
CA ALA A 43 5.57 -23.26 17.74
C ALA A 43 5.67 -21.90 18.45
N SER A 44 6.68 -21.72 19.28
CA SER A 44 7.22 -20.42 19.62
C SER A 44 7.73 -19.87 18.29
N GLY A 45 6.82 -19.26 17.53
CA GLY A 45 7.11 -18.74 16.21
C GLY A 45 8.13 -17.63 16.38
N GLU A 46 9.35 -17.91 15.99
CA GLU A 46 10.31 -16.88 15.65
C GLU A 46 9.58 -15.95 14.68
N VAL A 47 9.37 -14.69 15.10
CA VAL A 47 8.70 -13.71 14.26
C VAL A 47 9.59 -13.52 13.05
N ARG A 48 9.19 -14.09 11.92
CA ARG A 48 9.91 -13.88 10.66
C ARG A 48 9.65 -12.46 10.22
N ASP A 49 10.68 -11.67 10.19
CA ASP A 49 10.65 -10.28 9.73
C ASP A 49 11.06 -10.13 8.24
N GLU A 50 11.30 -11.26 7.57
CA GLU A 50 11.62 -11.33 6.15
C GLU A 50 10.58 -12.17 5.39
N LEU A 51 10.20 -11.69 4.20
CA LEU A 51 9.33 -12.38 3.24
C LEU A 51 10.10 -12.61 1.94
N ILE A 52 10.08 -13.85 1.45
CA ILE A 52 10.53 -14.15 0.08
C ILE A 52 9.30 -14.39 -0.78
N PHE A 53 9.13 -13.53 -1.78
CA PHE A 53 8.07 -13.63 -2.79
C PHE A 53 8.69 -14.06 -4.11
N VAL A 54 8.10 -15.05 -4.77
CA VAL A 54 8.61 -15.57 -6.05
C VAL A 54 7.66 -15.16 -7.17
N ASN A 55 8.19 -14.50 -8.19
CA ASN A 55 7.44 -14.10 -9.38
C ASN A 55 8.05 -14.71 -10.65
N TYR A 56 7.28 -14.78 -11.73
CA TYR A 56 7.74 -15.33 -13.03
C TYR A 56 8.54 -14.33 -13.86
N ARG A 57 8.48 -13.06 -13.54
CA ARG A 57 9.19 -11.96 -14.18
C ARG A 57 9.63 -10.93 -13.15
N ASP A 58 10.56 -10.06 -13.52
CA ASP A 58 11.03 -9.02 -12.63
C ASP A 58 10.05 -7.83 -12.49
N ILE A 59 10.37 -6.91 -11.59
CA ILE A 59 9.54 -5.73 -11.31
C ILE A 59 9.60 -4.68 -12.42
N ARG A 60 10.58 -4.75 -13.32
CA ARG A 60 10.82 -3.82 -14.41
C ARG A 60 10.95 -2.36 -13.95
N ASP A 61 10.66 -1.44 -14.88
CA ASP A 61 10.54 -0.01 -14.57
C ASP A 61 9.33 0.23 -13.63
N LEU A 62 9.56 0.94 -12.54
CA LEU A 62 8.55 1.26 -11.54
C LEU A 62 8.00 2.69 -11.67
N ASN A 63 8.18 3.34 -12.83
CA ASN A 63 7.54 4.62 -13.09
C ASN A 63 6.01 4.46 -13.19
N PRO A 64 5.24 4.93 -12.21
CA PRO A 64 3.80 4.70 -12.18
C PRO A 64 3.07 5.48 -13.28
N HIS A 65 3.64 6.60 -13.73
CA HIS A 65 3.03 7.47 -14.73
C HIS A 65 3.08 6.90 -16.15
N LEU A 66 3.86 5.82 -16.39
CA LEU A 66 4.05 5.22 -17.72
C LEU A 66 3.46 3.81 -17.88
N TYR A 67 2.72 3.28 -16.91
CA TYR A 67 2.15 1.91 -16.91
C TYR A 67 3.20 0.79 -17.06
N ALA A 68 4.44 1.08 -16.76
CA ALA A 68 5.52 0.10 -16.78
C ALA A 68 5.65 -0.61 -15.43
N GLY A 69 6.23 -1.81 -15.43
CA GLY A 69 6.58 -2.56 -14.23
C GLY A 69 5.42 -3.30 -13.56
N GLU A 70 5.65 -3.75 -12.36
CA GLU A 70 4.71 -4.55 -11.58
C GLU A 70 3.93 -3.69 -10.57
N MET A 71 2.59 -3.71 -10.66
CA MET A 71 1.74 -2.89 -9.79
C MET A 71 1.91 -3.19 -8.30
N TYR A 72 2.13 -4.46 -7.93
CA TYR A 72 2.35 -4.82 -6.52
C TYR A 72 3.62 -4.16 -5.95
N ALA A 73 4.69 -4.03 -6.77
CA ALA A 73 5.91 -3.36 -6.34
C ALA A 73 5.70 -1.84 -6.22
N GLN A 74 4.93 -1.25 -7.13
CA GLN A 74 4.55 0.16 -7.03
C GLN A 74 3.68 0.42 -5.79
N SER A 75 2.73 -0.47 -5.46
CA SER A 75 1.83 -0.32 -4.31
C SER A 75 2.51 -0.39 -2.94
N ILE A 76 3.73 -0.92 -2.86
CA ILE A 76 4.50 -0.93 -1.61
C ILE A 76 5.52 0.21 -1.53
N LEU A 77 5.85 0.85 -2.66
CA LEU A 77 6.78 1.99 -2.73
C LEU A 77 6.08 3.34 -2.67
N TYR A 78 4.87 3.42 -3.22
CA TYR A 78 4.19 4.68 -3.48
C TYR A 78 2.80 4.71 -2.84
N ASP A 79 2.36 5.90 -2.49
CA ASP A 79 1.00 6.18 -2.06
C ASP A 79 0.29 7.05 -3.09
N THR A 80 -1.06 7.04 -3.04
CA THR A 80 -1.96 7.90 -3.79
C THR A 80 -2.60 8.94 -2.87
N LEU A 81 -3.39 9.88 -3.41
CA LEU A 81 -4.13 10.85 -2.58
C LEU A 81 -5.15 10.17 -1.67
N VAL A 82 -5.85 9.17 -2.20
CA VAL A 82 -6.92 8.43 -1.53
C VAL A 82 -6.71 6.94 -1.68
N SER A 83 -7.16 6.15 -0.71
CA SER A 83 -7.16 4.69 -0.76
C SER A 83 -8.57 4.17 -0.97
N ILE A 84 -8.69 3.09 -1.76
CA ILE A 84 -9.94 2.36 -1.95
C ILE A 84 -9.97 1.21 -0.95
N THR A 85 -11.03 1.14 -0.16
CA THR A 85 -11.25 0.08 0.83
C THR A 85 -12.56 -0.64 0.57
N ALA A 86 -12.81 -1.73 1.27
CA ALA A 86 -14.08 -2.45 1.19
C ALA A 86 -15.29 -1.60 1.66
N ASP A 87 -15.03 -0.60 2.50
CA ASP A 87 -16.05 0.26 3.10
C ASP A 87 -16.20 1.60 2.33
N GLY A 88 -15.44 1.81 1.24
CA GLY A 88 -15.44 3.03 0.43
C GLY A 88 -14.05 3.64 0.26
N TYR A 89 -13.96 4.97 0.39
CA TYR A 89 -12.71 5.71 0.24
C TYR A 89 -12.18 6.15 1.60
N GLU A 90 -10.88 6.03 1.79
CA GLU A 90 -10.16 6.52 2.96
C GLU A 90 -9.05 7.50 2.52
N GLY A 91 -8.72 8.45 3.41
CA GLY A 91 -7.61 9.37 3.15
C GLY A 91 -6.27 8.63 3.19
N CYS A 92 -5.42 8.90 2.21
CA CYS A 92 -4.04 8.43 2.17
C CYS A 92 -3.09 9.62 2.30
N LEU A 93 -2.48 10.14 1.25
CA LEU A 93 -1.71 11.40 1.31
C LEU A 93 -2.59 12.62 1.56
N ALA A 94 -3.85 12.61 1.11
CA ALA A 94 -4.86 13.53 1.58
C ALA A 94 -5.55 12.95 2.82
N GLU A 95 -5.59 13.69 3.94
CA GLU A 95 -6.32 13.25 5.14
C GLU A 95 -7.83 13.43 5.02
N SER A 96 -8.28 14.35 4.16
CA SER A 96 -9.68 14.63 3.83
C SER A 96 -9.80 15.39 2.51
N TRP A 97 -11.02 15.53 2.03
CA TRP A 97 -11.34 16.35 0.85
C TRP A 97 -12.73 16.92 0.95
N ASP A 98 -12.92 18.06 0.27
CA ASP A 98 -14.21 18.71 0.04
C ASP A 98 -14.56 18.67 -1.44
N ILE A 99 -15.85 18.55 -1.73
CA ILE A 99 -16.38 18.60 -3.09
C ILE A 99 -17.33 19.78 -3.17
N SER A 100 -17.18 20.65 -4.17
CA SER A 100 -18.07 21.78 -4.38
C SER A 100 -19.51 21.34 -4.66
N GLU A 101 -20.49 22.23 -4.43
CA GLU A 101 -21.91 21.93 -4.62
C GLU A 101 -22.26 21.49 -6.05
N ASP A 102 -21.53 22.03 -7.04
CA ASP A 102 -21.68 21.67 -8.45
C ASP A 102 -20.93 20.38 -8.83
N GLY A 103 -20.15 19.80 -7.90
CA GLY A 103 -19.39 18.56 -8.11
C GLY A 103 -18.19 18.72 -9.04
N CYS A 104 -17.78 19.95 -9.38
CA CYS A 104 -16.72 20.21 -10.35
C CYS A 104 -15.36 20.53 -9.72
N THR A 105 -15.32 20.89 -8.43
CA THR A 105 -14.05 21.20 -7.74
C THR A 105 -13.85 20.25 -6.56
N TYR A 106 -12.67 19.64 -6.51
CA TYR A 106 -12.23 18.78 -5.43
C TYR A 106 -11.04 19.44 -4.73
N THR A 107 -11.21 19.74 -3.44
CA THR A 107 -10.16 20.32 -2.59
C THR A 107 -9.65 19.28 -1.63
N PHE A 108 -8.40 18.86 -1.78
CA PHE A 108 -7.74 17.86 -0.94
C PHE A 108 -6.91 18.56 0.13
N HIS A 109 -7.10 18.14 1.38
CA HIS A 109 -6.29 18.57 2.52
C HIS A 109 -5.14 17.57 2.70
N ILE A 110 -3.94 18.02 2.37
CA ILE A 110 -2.76 17.15 2.33
C ILE A 110 -2.25 16.94 3.76
N ARG A 111 -1.95 15.68 4.07
CA ARG A 111 -1.41 15.26 5.36
C ARG A 111 -0.10 15.96 5.66
N PRO A 112 0.03 16.67 6.79
CA PRO A 112 1.27 17.34 7.15
C PRO A 112 2.35 16.32 7.53
N ASN A 113 3.62 16.72 7.37
CA ASN A 113 4.80 15.96 7.81
C ASN A 113 5.02 14.60 7.13
N VAL A 114 4.40 14.34 5.99
CA VAL A 114 4.74 13.19 5.17
C VAL A 114 6.05 13.48 4.43
N LEU A 115 6.98 12.51 4.48
CA LEU A 115 8.24 12.58 3.77
C LEU A 115 8.33 11.47 2.73
N PHE A 116 8.93 11.78 1.61
CA PHE A 116 9.45 10.75 0.72
C PHE A 116 10.64 10.03 1.37
N SER A 117 10.99 8.85 0.87
CA SER A 117 12.08 8.06 1.44
C SER A 117 13.48 8.71 1.29
N ASP A 118 13.62 9.75 0.48
CA ASP A 118 14.82 10.60 0.38
C ASP A 118 14.84 11.77 1.39
N GLY A 119 13.77 11.93 2.18
CA GLY A 119 13.61 12.98 3.17
C GLY A 119 12.99 14.28 2.65
N GLU A 120 12.68 14.36 1.36
CA GLU A 120 11.94 15.50 0.78
C GLU A 120 10.49 15.49 1.28
N LYS A 121 9.89 16.67 1.41
CA LYS A 121 8.48 16.79 1.82
C LYS A 121 7.52 16.34 0.72
N CYS A 122 6.52 15.55 1.08
CA CYS A 122 5.37 15.25 0.24
C CYS A 122 4.23 16.21 0.57
N ASP A 123 4.34 17.44 0.12
CA ASP A 123 3.33 18.49 0.27
C ASP A 123 2.49 18.67 -1.01
N ALA A 124 1.57 19.63 -1.01
CA ALA A 124 0.73 19.92 -2.17
C ALA A 124 1.53 20.35 -3.41
N ASN A 125 2.73 20.94 -3.25
CA ASN A 125 3.59 21.31 -4.38
C ASN A 125 4.23 20.07 -5.01
N ALA A 126 4.65 19.09 -4.20
CA ALA A 126 5.15 17.82 -4.70
C ALA A 126 4.06 17.03 -5.43
N ILE A 127 2.82 17.06 -4.93
CA ILE A 127 1.65 16.47 -5.58
C ILE A 127 1.37 17.19 -6.91
N LEU A 128 1.41 18.53 -6.93
CA LEU A 128 1.24 19.32 -8.15
C LEU A 128 2.30 18.98 -9.20
N ALA A 129 3.56 18.79 -8.80
CA ALA A 129 4.63 18.37 -9.71
C ALA A 129 4.32 17.00 -10.35
N ASN A 130 3.83 16.02 -9.56
CA ASN A 130 3.40 14.72 -10.06
C ASN A 130 2.23 14.85 -11.05
N PHE A 131 1.19 15.62 -10.72
CA PHE A 131 0.06 15.84 -11.64
C PHE A 131 0.49 16.53 -12.93
N ASN A 132 1.40 17.49 -12.87
CA ASN A 132 1.95 18.13 -14.09
C ASN A 132 2.68 17.12 -14.97
N ALA A 133 3.49 16.21 -14.38
CA ALA A 133 4.15 15.15 -15.12
C ALA A 133 3.17 14.11 -15.71
N ILE A 134 2.07 13.82 -15.02
CA ILE A 134 0.97 12.96 -15.51
C ILE A 134 0.27 13.67 -16.68
N LEU A 135 -0.03 14.96 -16.54
CA LEU A 135 -0.71 15.77 -17.56
C LEU A 135 0.14 15.96 -18.83
N GLU A 136 1.45 16.00 -18.72
CA GLU A 136 2.36 16.00 -19.88
C GLU A 136 2.17 14.75 -20.76
N ASN A 137 1.74 13.64 -20.16
CA ASN A 137 1.43 12.38 -20.82
C ASN A 137 -0.08 12.12 -20.96
N ARG A 138 -0.93 13.16 -20.90
CA ARG A 138 -2.39 13.06 -20.87
C ARG A 138 -2.99 12.13 -21.93
N GLU A 139 -2.46 12.14 -23.14
CA GLU A 139 -2.93 11.27 -24.22
C GLU A 139 -2.83 9.78 -23.89
N ARG A 140 -1.87 9.39 -23.07
CA ARG A 140 -1.67 8.01 -22.60
C ARG A 140 -2.71 7.58 -21.57
N HIS A 141 -3.36 8.55 -20.92
CA HIS A 141 -4.28 8.35 -19.79
C HIS A 141 -5.76 8.55 -20.19
N THR A 142 -6.08 8.73 -21.47
CA THR A 142 -7.44 8.98 -21.97
C THR A 142 -8.45 7.86 -21.72
N TRP A 143 -8.02 6.70 -21.28
CA TRP A 143 -8.88 5.63 -20.80
C TRP A 143 -9.50 5.91 -19.41
N LEU A 144 -8.94 6.89 -18.66
CA LEU A 144 -9.49 7.43 -17.44
C LEU A 144 -10.34 8.65 -17.78
N GLU A 145 -11.62 8.63 -17.43
CA GLU A 145 -12.53 9.72 -17.82
C GLU A 145 -12.20 11.01 -17.07
N MET A 146 -11.71 10.96 -15.83
CA MET A 146 -11.25 12.16 -15.15
C MET A 146 -10.19 12.92 -15.95
N MET A 147 -9.32 12.22 -16.68
CA MET A 147 -8.30 12.87 -17.50
C MET A 147 -8.91 13.63 -18.70
N ASN A 148 -10.04 13.17 -19.23
CA ASN A 148 -10.76 13.84 -20.30
C ASN A 148 -11.50 15.10 -19.78
N LEU A 149 -12.03 15.02 -18.57
CA LEU A 149 -12.82 16.08 -17.94
C LEU A 149 -11.97 17.08 -17.13
N LEU A 150 -10.70 16.79 -16.88
CA LEU A 150 -9.83 17.65 -16.07
C LEU A 150 -9.56 18.98 -16.77
N VAL A 151 -9.90 20.09 -16.09
CA VAL A 151 -9.64 21.47 -16.52
C VAL A 151 -8.29 21.96 -16.02
N GLY A 152 -8.00 21.72 -14.73
CA GLY A 152 -6.77 22.18 -14.12
C GLY A 152 -6.50 21.59 -12.75
N VAL A 153 -5.27 21.77 -12.29
CA VAL A 153 -4.82 21.43 -10.96
C VAL A 153 -4.02 22.59 -10.36
N SER A 154 -4.10 22.78 -9.05
CA SER A 154 -3.37 23.84 -8.37
C SER A 154 -3.02 23.46 -6.93
N ALA A 155 -1.99 24.09 -6.37
CA ALA A 155 -1.61 24.02 -4.97
C ALA A 155 -1.56 25.46 -4.43
N PRO A 156 -2.68 25.99 -3.89
CA PRO A 156 -2.72 27.36 -3.38
C PRO A 156 -1.83 27.57 -2.14
N ASP A 157 -1.54 26.51 -1.41
CA ASP A 157 -0.62 26.47 -0.29
C ASP A 157 -0.01 25.06 -0.12
N GLU A 158 0.90 24.87 0.85
CA GLU A 158 1.61 23.61 1.09
C GLU A 158 0.70 22.43 1.49
N ASN A 159 -0.50 22.72 2.00
CA ASN A 159 -1.42 21.70 2.54
C ASN A 159 -2.70 21.54 1.71
N THR A 160 -2.87 22.30 0.66
CA THR A 160 -4.09 22.31 -0.15
C THR A 160 -3.78 22.00 -1.61
N PHE A 161 -4.38 20.94 -2.13
CA PHE A 161 -4.32 20.57 -3.54
C PHE A 161 -5.72 20.57 -4.14
N VAL A 162 -5.90 21.24 -5.29
CA VAL A 162 -7.20 21.42 -5.92
C VAL A 162 -7.20 20.82 -7.32
N ILE A 163 -8.27 20.11 -7.64
CA ILE A 163 -8.57 19.58 -8.98
C ILE A 163 -9.87 20.20 -9.47
N GLU A 164 -9.85 20.79 -10.67
CA GLU A 164 -11.02 21.37 -11.33
C GLU A 164 -11.42 20.51 -12.54
N MET A 165 -12.72 20.20 -12.62
CA MET A 165 -13.34 19.38 -13.65
C MET A 165 -14.28 20.23 -14.49
N SER A 166 -14.45 19.90 -15.78
CA SER A 166 -15.39 20.57 -16.69
C SER A 166 -16.86 20.25 -16.39
N GLU A 167 -17.12 19.11 -15.76
CA GLU A 167 -18.45 18.64 -15.33
C GLU A 167 -18.31 17.70 -14.13
N PRO A 168 -19.40 17.48 -13.35
CA PRO A 168 -19.35 16.60 -12.19
C PRO A 168 -19.02 15.16 -12.58
N TYR A 169 -18.03 14.54 -11.89
CA TYR A 169 -17.58 13.19 -12.16
C TYR A 169 -17.48 12.35 -10.89
N TYR A 170 -18.51 11.58 -10.58
CA TYR A 170 -18.59 10.79 -9.33
C TYR A 170 -17.51 9.70 -9.17
N PRO A 171 -17.03 9.01 -10.23
CA PRO A 171 -15.99 8.00 -10.09
C PRO A 171 -14.58 8.56 -9.82
N MET A 172 -14.40 9.86 -9.72
CA MET A 172 -13.10 10.52 -9.59
C MET A 172 -12.23 9.95 -8.46
N LEU A 173 -12.79 9.73 -7.27
CA LEU A 173 -12.05 9.17 -6.13
C LEU A 173 -11.61 7.72 -6.40
N THR A 174 -12.40 6.95 -7.18
CA THR A 174 -12.02 5.61 -7.62
C THR A 174 -10.80 5.65 -8.54
N GLU A 175 -10.80 6.57 -9.50
CA GLU A 175 -9.67 6.72 -10.43
C GLU A 175 -8.43 7.22 -9.68
N LEU A 176 -8.56 8.22 -8.79
CA LEU A 176 -7.46 8.75 -7.97
C LEU A 176 -6.85 7.71 -7.01
N GLY A 177 -7.62 6.70 -6.60
CA GLY A 177 -7.11 5.57 -5.81
C GLY A 177 -6.33 4.54 -6.63
N CYS A 178 -6.29 4.66 -7.97
CA CYS A 178 -5.48 3.80 -8.81
C CYS A 178 -3.99 4.15 -8.68
N ILE A 179 -3.17 3.13 -8.39
CA ILE A 179 -1.71 3.32 -8.28
C ILE A 179 -1.11 3.86 -9.60
N ARG A 180 -1.74 3.60 -10.73
CA ARG A 180 -1.36 4.11 -12.05
C ARG A 180 -2.50 4.94 -12.65
N PRO A 181 -2.24 6.18 -13.02
CA PRO A 181 -0.98 6.93 -12.95
C PRO A 181 -0.81 7.74 -11.66
N PHE A 182 -1.68 7.62 -10.66
CA PHE A 182 -1.81 8.56 -9.54
C PHE A 182 -0.97 8.27 -8.31
N ALA A 183 0.04 7.40 -8.42
CA ALA A 183 1.06 7.25 -7.38
C ALA A 183 2.02 8.43 -7.37
N MET A 184 2.35 8.93 -6.17
CA MET A 184 3.24 10.08 -5.99
C MET A 184 4.68 9.60 -5.82
N ILE A 185 5.56 10.12 -6.68
CA ILE A 185 7.01 9.93 -6.60
C ILE A 185 7.68 11.22 -6.13
N SER A 186 8.87 11.11 -5.54
CA SER A 186 9.66 12.29 -5.19
C SER A 186 9.95 13.12 -6.44
N PRO A 187 9.75 14.44 -6.41
CA PRO A 187 10.17 15.32 -7.50
C PRO A 187 11.65 15.18 -7.88
N ASN A 188 12.50 14.76 -6.93
CA ASN A 188 13.92 14.49 -7.17
C ASN A 188 14.17 13.33 -8.13
N CYS A 189 13.19 12.43 -8.31
CA CYS A 189 13.26 11.36 -9.31
C CYS A 189 12.92 11.81 -10.72
N MET A 190 12.31 12.98 -10.88
CA MET A 190 11.87 13.49 -12.17
C MET A 190 13.03 14.04 -12.99
N ILE A 191 13.05 13.74 -14.28
CA ILE A 191 14.04 14.26 -15.22
C ILE A 191 13.53 15.61 -15.75
N ASN A 192 14.16 16.71 -15.33
CA ASN A 192 13.71 18.06 -15.69
C ASN A 192 12.23 18.35 -15.34
N GLY A 193 11.73 17.80 -14.24
CA GLY A 193 10.33 17.94 -13.82
C GLY A 193 9.35 17.06 -14.58
N SER A 194 9.82 16.12 -15.39
CA SER A 194 9.04 15.20 -16.20
C SER A 194 9.34 13.75 -15.87
N THR A 195 8.37 12.87 -16.15
CA THR A 195 8.52 11.42 -16.05
C THR A 195 8.42 10.71 -17.41
N LYS A 196 8.29 11.52 -18.48
CA LYS A 196 8.03 11.02 -19.84
C LYS A 196 9.17 10.16 -20.39
N ASP A 197 10.39 10.54 -20.10
CA ASP A 197 11.60 9.86 -20.58
C ASP A 197 12.20 8.90 -19.52
N GLY A 198 11.44 8.60 -18.47
CA GLY A 198 11.86 7.77 -17.35
C GLY A 198 11.99 8.54 -16.04
N VAL A 199 12.55 7.89 -15.04
CA VAL A 199 12.80 8.46 -13.70
C VAL A 199 14.20 8.10 -13.21
N ASN A 200 14.79 8.98 -12.40
CA ASN A 200 16.07 8.76 -11.75
C ASN A 200 15.86 8.16 -10.34
N GLY A 201 15.48 6.90 -10.27
CA GLY A 201 15.21 6.22 -8.99
C GLY A 201 13.73 5.99 -8.73
N HIS A 202 13.46 5.30 -7.61
CA HIS A 202 12.12 4.85 -7.24
C HIS A 202 11.82 5.26 -5.79
N ILE A 203 11.72 6.57 -5.57
CA ILE A 203 11.55 7.19 -4.25
C ILE A 203 10.08 7.59 -4.09
N GLY A 204 9.43 7.00 -3.11
CA GLY A 204 8.02 7.23 -2.78
C GLY A 204 7.82 7.48 -1.30
N THR A 205 6.56 7.56 -0.90
CA THR A 205 6.11 7.74 0.49
C THR A 205 5.68 6.46 1.15
N GLY A 206 5.67 5.35 0.41
CA GLY A 206 5.11 4.06 0.83
C GLY A 206 5.88 3.36 1.93
N PRO A 207 5.34 2.24 2.43
CA PRO A 207 5.88 1.52 3.59
C PRO A 207 7.23 0.83 3.36
N TYR A 208 7.68 0.70 2.11
CA TYR A 208 8.95 0.10 1.76
C TYR A 208 9.76 0.96 0.79
N VAL A 209 11.07 0.74 0.78
CA VAL A 209 12.06 1.36 -0.11
C VAL A 209 12.74 0.26 -0.91
N LEU A 210 12.94 0.45 -2.21
CA LEU A 210 13.76 -0.45 -3.05
C LEU A 210 15.24 -0.19 -2.74
N THR A 211 15.92 -1.18 -2.15
CA THR A 211 17.31 -1.06 -1.71
C THR A 211 18.31 -1.79 -2.61
N ASP A 212 17.84 -2.82 -3.33
CA ASP A 212 18.69 -3.56 -4.27
C ASP A 212 17.82 -4.15 -5.39
N PHE A 213 18.35 -4.16 -6.62
CA PHE A 213 17.64 -4.67 -7.78
C PHE A 213 18.64 -5.19 -8.83
N VAL A 214 18.47 -6.45 -9.20
CA VAL A 214 19.18 -7.06 -10.31
C VAL A 214 18.15 -7.57 -11.32
N THR A 215 18.21 -7.00 -12.53
CA THR A 215 17.27 -7.32 -13.62
C THR A 215 17.20 -8.83 -13.88
N ASP A 216 15.98 -9.36 -13.96
CA ASP A 216 15.66 -10.77 -14.19
C ASP A 216 16.17 -11.74 -13.10
N GLU A 217 16.67 -11.23 -11.97
CA GLU A 217 17.12 -12.05 -10.85
C GLU A 217 16.32 -11.78 -9.58
N TYR A 218 16.39 -10.57 -9.02
CA TYR A 218 15.68 -10.23 -7.79
C TYR A 218 15.52 -8.73 -7.57
N ALA A 219 14.61 -8.41 -6.64
CA ALA A 219 14.46 -7.07 -6.06
C ALA A 219 14.34 -7.19 -4.53
N VAL A 220 14.96 -6.27 -3.81
CA VAL A 220 14.93 -6.20 -2.34
C VAL A 220 14.25 -4.91 -1.92
N PHE A 221 13.23 -5.05 -1.10
CA PHE A 221 12.52 -3.96 -0.48
C PHE A 221 12.74 -4.03 1.03
N GLU A 222 13.16 -2.92 1.63
CA GLU A 222 13.30 -2.79 3.07
C GLU A 222 12.27 -1.81 3.60
N ARG A 223 11.82 -2.01 4.84
CA ARG A 223 10.84 -1.16 5.49
C ARG A 223 11.34 0.30 5.49
N ASN A 224 10.47 1.21 5.11
CA ASN A 224 10.71 2.64 5.21
C ASN A 224 10.59 3.07 6.68
N GLU A 225 11.70 3.38 7.31
CA GLU A 225 11.73 3.79 8.74
C GLU A 225 11.09 5.19 8.95
N ASN A 226 10.92 5.96 7.88
CA ASN A 226 10.24 7.26 7.90
C ASN A 226 8.78 7.18 7.42
N TYR A 227 8.21 5.96 7.34
CA TYR A 227 6.84 5.80 6.89
C TYR A 227 5.86 6.52 7.81
N TRP A 228 4.98 7.33 7.23
CA TRP A 228 4.01 8.16 7.95
C TRP A 228 2.85 7.36 8.56
N GLY A 229 2.59 6.14 8.07
CA GLY A 229 1.55 5.23 8.53
C GLY A 229 2.03 4.23 9.58
N GLU A 230 1.27 3.17 9.78
CA GLU A 230 1.66 2.07 10.66
C GLU A 230 2.81 1.27 10.04
N ALA A 231 3.90 1.13 10.76
CA ALA A 231 5.07 0.40 10.28
C ALA A 231 4.73 -1.07 10.00
N PRO A 232 5.05 -1.62 8.81
CA PRO A 232 4.80 -3.02 8.51
C PRO A 232 5.56 -3.96 9.46
N ALA A 233 4.95 -5.09 9.81
CA ALA A 233 5.60 -6.11 10.64
C ALA A 233 6.79 -6.79 9.91
N ILE A 234 6.70 -6.96 8.60
CA ILE A 234 7.78 -7.50 7.76
C ILE A 234 8.80 -6.40 7.50
N ARG A 235 10.06 -6.62 7.88
CA ARG A 235 11.13 -5.65 7.68
C ARG A 235 11.70 -5.68 6.26
N LYS A 236 11.74 -6.86 5.64
CA LYS A 236 12.36 -7.05 4.34
C LYS A 236 11.54 -7.96 3.44
N ILE A 237 11.35 -7.56 2.20
CA ILE A 237 10.72 -8.35 1.15
C ILE A 237 11.73 -8.58 0.04
N THR A 238 12.02 -9.83 -0.28
CA THR A 238 12.85 -10.20 -1.42
C THR A 238 11.97 -10.82 -2.49
N VAL A 239 11.85 -10.17 -3.63
CA VAL A 239 11.18 -10.71 -4.82
C VAL A 239 12.21 -11.42 -5.66
N LYS A 240 12.07 -12.73 -5.84
CA LYS A 240 12.94 -13.55 -6.71
C LYS A 240 12.25 -13.85 -8.03
N VAL A 241 13.00 -13.74 -9.12
CA VAL A 241 12.51 -14.08 -10.45
C VAL A 241 12.79 -15.55 -10.74
N ILE A 242 11.73 -16.35 -10.86
CA ILE A 242 11.82 -17.76 -11.27
C ILE A 242 10.80 -17.98 -12.40
N PRO A 243 11.22 -17.89 -13.67
CA PRO A 243 10.30 -18.00 -14.81
C PRO A 243 9.62 -19.36 -14.94
N ASP A 244 10.30 -20.44 -14.57
CA ASP A 244 9.76 -21.80 -14.67
C ASP A 244 8.71 -22.11 -13.59
N ASN A 245 7.51 -22.51 -14.02
CA ASN A 245 6.40 -22.77 -13.11
C ASN A 245 6.63 -23.96 -12.17
N GLN A 246 7.32 -25.01 -12.62
CA GLN A 246 7.53 -26.20 -11.81
C GLN A 246 8.54 -25.90 -10.69
N THR A 247 9.60 -25.16 -11.03
CA THR A 247 10.60 -24.70 -10.06
C THR A 247 10.02 -23.78 -9.01
N ARG A 248 9.00 -22.96 -9.34
CA ARG A 248 8.33 -22.09 -8.35
C ARG A 248 7.48 -22.84 -7.34
N ILE A 249 6.97 -24.03 -7.69
CA ILE A 249 6.07 -24.83 -6.83
C ILE A 249 6.87 -25.76 -5.90
N MET A 250 8.08 -26.13 -6.28
CA MET A 250 8.97 -26.97 -5.45
C MET A 250 9.65 -26.14 -4.35
#